data_9a750eb802871f84e666ce10dc42d0ba
#
_entry.id   9a750eb802871f84e666ce10dc42d0ba
#
_cell.length_a   1.000
_cell.length_b   1.000
_cell.length_c   1.000
_cell.angle_alpha   90.00
_cell.angle_beta   90.00
_cell.angle_gamma   90.00
#
_symmetry.space_group_name_H-M   'P 1'
#
loop_
_entity.id
_entity.type
_entity.pdbx_description
1 polymer ?
#
loop_
_entity_poly.entity_id
_entity_poly.type
_entity_poly.pdbx_seq_one_letter_code
_entity_poly.pdbx_strand_id
1 'polypeptide(L)'
;MADVIPFDQRDGSLWYDGKLVPWREATTHVLTHTLHYGMGAFEGVRAYKAEKGTAIFRLHAHTDRLFDSAHIMNMKMPYDKNTINEAHKQVVRENKLQSA
;
A
#
# COMPACT_ATOMS: atom_id res chain seq x y z
N MET A 1 23.17 -7.95 -16.62
CA MET A 1 22.07 -7.18 -15.99
C MET A 1 20.92 -8.13 -15.70
N ALA A 2 20.42 -8.10 -14.47
CA ALA A 2 19.29 -8.94 -14.12
C ALA A 2 18.03 -8.45 -14.84
N ASP A 3 17.22 -9.38 -15.32
CA ASP A 3 15.94 -9.02 -15.93
C ASP A 3 14.98 -8.47 -14.86
N VAL A 4 14.28 -7.40 -15.23
CA VAL A 4 13.26 -6.81 -14.35
C VAL A 4 11.93 -7.49 -14.63
N ILE A 5 11.35 -8.13 -13.62
CA ILE A 5 10.03 -8.72 -13.75
C ILE A 5 9.01 -7.58 -13.80
N PRO A 6 8.14 -7.51 -14.82
CA PRO A 6 7.08 -6.51 -14.86
C PRO A 6 6.22 -6.57 -13.59
N PHE A 7 5.76 -5.41 -13.12
CA PHE A 7 5.01 -5.34 -11.86
C PHE A 7 3.75 -6.20 -11.85
N ASP A 8 3.06 -6.28 -12.99
CA ASP A 8 1.83 -7.07 -13.10
C ASP A 8 2.06 -8.58 -13.14
N GLN A 9 3.33 -9.01 -13.31
CA GLN A 9 3.69 -10.42 -13.42
C GLN A 9 4.41 -10.95 -12.18
N ARG A 10 4.37 -10.23 -11.09
CA ARG A 10 4.97 -10.67 -9.83
C ARG A 10 4.01 -11.54 -9.04
N ASP A 11 4.54 -12.21 -8.05
CA ASP A 11 3.77 -13.03 -7.12
C ASP A 11 3.83 -12.41 -5.73
N GLY A 12 2.89 -12.80 -4.88
CA GLY A 12 2.75 -12.28 -3.54
C GLY A 12 1.32 -11.85 -3.28
N SER A 13 1.13 -11.05 -2.25
CA SER A 13 -0.19 -10.58 -1.84
C SER A 13 -0.19 -9.07 -1.69
N LEU A 14 -1.31 -8.46 -2.08
CA LEU A 14 -1.58 -7.05 -1.88
C LEU A 14 -2.81 -6.89 -1.00
N TRP A 15 -2.83 -5.85 -0.18
CA TRP A 15 -4.07 -5.46 0.49
C TRP A 15 -4.81 -4.52 -0.46
N TYR A 16 -5.96 -4.97 -0.93
CA TYR A 16 -6.74 -4.27 -1.95
C TYR A 16 -8.18 -4.15 -1.48
N ASP A 17 -8.59 -2.93 -1.24
CA ASP A 17 -9.96 -2.58 -0.86
C ASP A 17 -10.52 -3.46 0.28
N GLY A 18 -9.76 -3.59 1.34
CA GLY A 18 -10.20 -4.22 2.58
C GLY A 18 -9.78 -5.65 2.80
N LYS A 19 -9.09 -6.26 1.85
CA LYS A 19 -8.66 -7.66 2.00
C LYS A 19 -7.38 -7.94 1.24
N LEU A 20 -6.68 -9.01 1.63
CA LEU A 20 -5.54 -9.51 0.86
C LEU A 20 -6.04 -10.21 -0.40
N VAL A 21 -5.38 -9.90 -1.51
CA VAL A 21 -5.64 -10.57 -2.79
C VAL A 21 -4.30 -11.01 -3.40
N PRO A 22 -4.30 -12.05 -4.25
CA PRO A 22 -3.11 -12.42 -4.99
C PRO A 22 -2.63 -11.25 -5.86
N TRP A 23 -1.31 -11.09 -5.95
CA TRP A 23 -0.70 -9.96 -6.65
C TRP A 23 -1.29 -9.74 -8.04
N ARG A 24 -1.44 -10.82 -8.83
CA ARG A 24 -1.89 -10.72 -10.22
C ARG A 24 -3.38 -10.40 -10.37
N GLU A 25 -4.14 -10.49 -9.29
CA GLU A 25 -5.58 -10.19 -9.29
C GLU A 25 -5.89 -8.77 -8.83
N ALA A 26 -4.89 -8.01 -8.37
CA ALA A 26 -5.07 -6.63 -7.95
C ALA A 26 -5.10 -5.71 -9.17
N THR A 27 -6.24 -5.66 -9.83
CA THR A 27 -6.44 -4.92 -11.09
C THR A 27 -7.45 -3.81 -10.89
N THR A 28 -7.37 -2.78 -11.77
CA THR A 28 -8.21 -1.59 -11.70
C THR A 28 -8.88 -1.38 -13.04
N HIS A 29 -10.16 -1.01 -13.01
CA HIS A 29 -10.91 -0.72 -14.22
C HIS A 29 -10.34 0.52 -14.92
N VAL A 30 -10.29 0.48 -16.25
CA VAL A 30 -9.72 1.56 -17.07
C VAL A 30 -10.45 2.89 -16.89
N LEU A 31 -11.71 2.89 -16.45
CA LEU A 31 -12.48 4.10 -16.19
C LEU A 31 -12.37 4.63 -14.77
N THR A 32 -11.48 4.07 -13.97
CA THR A 32 -11.21 4.59 -12.61
C THR A 32 -10.74 6.04 -12.71
N HIS A 33 -11.33 6.92 -11.89
CA HIS A 33 -11.11 8.37 -11.99
C HIS A 33 -9.63 8.77 -11.92
N THR A 34 -8.84 8.13 -11.07
CA THR A 34 -7.41 8.44 -10.95
C THR A 34 -6.69 8.34 -12.28
N LEU A 35 -7.06 7.38 -13.12
CA LEU A 35 -6.39 7.15 -14.40
C LEU A 35 -6.67 8.24 -15.43
N HIS A 36 -7.80 8.92 -15.31
CA HIS A 36 -8.22 9.94 -16.30
C HIS A 36 -8.12 11.35 -15.76
N TYR A 37 -8.30 11.55 -14.46
CA TYR A 37 -8.39 12.88 -13.87
C TYR A 37 -7.32 13.16 -12.82
N GLY A 38 -6.44 12.21 -12.55
CA GLY A 38 -5.41 12.38 -11.55
C GLY A 38 -5.95 12.53 -10.12
N MET A 39 -7.17 12.07 -9.87
CA MET A 39 -7.79 12.15 -8.55
C MET A 39 -7.34 10.97 -7.69
N GLY A 40 -6.19 11.12 -7.08
CA GLY A 40 -5.65 10.08 -6.22
C GLY A 40 -4.70 10.67 -5.19
N ALA A 41 -4.49 9.95 -4.10
CA ALA A 41 -3.50 10.27 -3.09
C ALA A 41 -2.72 9.02 -2.76
N PHE A 42 -1.41 9.16 -2.51
CA PHE A 42 -0.58 8.02 -2.16
C PHE A 42 0.49 8.41 -1.16
N GLU A 43 1.06 7.39 -0.49
CA GLU A 43 2.21 7.54 0.39
C GLU A 43 3.24 6.46 0.06
N GLY A 44 4.51 6.84 0.07
CA GLY A 44 5.61 5.90 0.00
C GLY A 44 6.10 5.59 1.40
N VAL A 45 5.98 4.33 1.81
CA VAL A 45 6.35 3.87 3.15
C VAL A 45 7.47 2.84 3.05
N ARG A 46 8.50 2.98 3.89
CA ARG A 46 9.65 2.07 3.88
C ARG A 46 9.63 1.17 5.12
N ALA A 47 10.08 -0.06 4.91
CA ALA A 47 10.28 -1.02 5.99
C ALA A 47 11.74 -1.47 5.99
N TYR A 48 12.29 -1.71 7.17
CA TYR A 48 13.69 -2.07 7.35
C TYR A 48 13.84 -3.27 8.26
N LYS A 49 14.85 -4.08 8.00
CA LYS A 49 15.22 -5.17 8.89
C LYS A 49 15.70 -4.58 10.21
N ALA A 50 15.12 -5.05 11.30
CA ALA A 50 15.47 -4.63 12.64
C ALA A 50 15.74 -5.84 13.53
N GLU A 51 16.22 -5.59 14.76
CA GLU A 51 16.62 -6.65 15.69
C GLU A 51 15.48 -7.62 16.01
N LYS A 52 14.26 -7.10 16.13
CA LYS A 52 13.08 -7.90 16.48
C LYS A 52 12.18 -8.24 15.30
N GLY A 53 12.68 -8.06 14.08
CA GLY A 53 11.90 -8.31 12.86
C GLY A 53 11.88 -7.09 11.94
N THR A 54 10.95 -7.06 11.02
CA THR A 54 10.82 -5.96 10.07
C THR A 54 10.07 -4.80 10.72
N ALA A 55 10.67 -3.61 10.68
CA ALA A 55 10.07 -2.40 11.24
C ALA A 55 9.65 -1.46 10.10
N ILE A 56 8.41 -0.99 10.15
CA ILE A 56 7.89 -0.01 9.20
C ILE A 56 8.22 1.38 9.73
N PHE A 57 8.99 2.14 8.95
CA PHE A 57 9.51 3.42 9.40
C PHE A 57 8.43 4.49 9.40
N ARG A 58 8.13 5.06 10.58
CA ARG A 58 7.20 6.18 10.76
C ARG A 58 5.81 5.91 10.16
N LEU A 59 5.30 4.70 10.35
CA LEU A 59 4.03 4.29 9.76
C LEU A 59 2.89 5.25 10.13
N HIS A 60 2.76 5.59 11.41
CA HIS A 60 1.66 6.47 11.86
C HIS A 60 1.73 7.85 11.21
N ALA A 61 2.92 8.41 11.07
CA ALA A 61 3.11 9.72 10.42
C ALA A 61 2.70 9.65 8.94
N HIS A 62 3.07 8.58 8.24
CA HIS A 62 2.67 8.38 6.85
C HIS A 62 1.16 8.19 6.70
N THR A 63 0.54 7.43 7.60
CA THR A 63 -0.91 7.24 7.60
C THR A 63 -1.63 8.56 7.84
N ASP A 64 -1.17 9.37 8.80
CA ASP A 64 -1.75 10.67 9.06
C ASP A 64 -1.67 11.57 7.84
N ARG A 65 -0.53 11.58 7.16
CA ARG A 65 -0.34 12.40 5.96
C ARG A 65 -1.20 11.91 4.80
N LEU A 66 -1.38 10.61 4.65
CA LEU A 66 -2.29 10.06 3.64
C LEU A 66 -3.72 10.56 3.85
N PHE A 67 -4.19 10.54 5.09
CA PHE A 67 -5.52 11.03 5.43
C PHE A 67 -5.65 12.53 5.21
N ASP A 68 -4.59 13.30 5.52
CA ASP A 68 -4.56 14.74 5.25
C ASP A 68 -4.65 15.01 3.75
N SER A 69 -3.88 14.27 2.94
CA SER A 69 -3.91 14.39 1.48
C SER A 69 -5.28 14.08 0.91
N ALA A 70 -5.91 13.01 1.40
CA ALA A 70 -7.26 12.64 0.98
C ALA A 70 -8.28 13.73 1.37
N HIS A 71 -8.14 14.31 2.56
CA HIS A 71 -9.01 15.39 3.02
C HIS A 71 -8.90 16.63 2.12
N ILE A 72 -7.67 17.04 1.77
CA ILE A 72 -7.42 18.18 0.88
C ILE A 72 -8.11 17.96 -0.47
N MET A 73 -8.12 16.73 -0.97
CA MET A 73 -8.75 16.38 -2.23
C MET A 73 -10.24 16.06 -2.10
N ASN A 74 -10.80 16.24 -0.91
CA ASN A 74 -12.20 15.93 -0.61
C ASN A 74 -12.55 14.46 -0.89
N MET A 75 -11.61 13.57 -0.63
CA MET A 75 -11.79 12.12 -0.78
C MET A 75 -12.10 11.52 0.58
N LYS A 76 -13.27 10.89 0.71
CA LYS A 76 -13.63 10.22 1.95
C LYS A 76 -12.92 8.88 2.04
N MET A 77 -12.16 8.68 3.12
CA MET A 77 -11.48 7.40 3.35
C MET A 77 -12.48 6.35 3.84
N PRO A 78 -12.59 5.21 3.15
CA PRO A 78 -13.54 4.15 3.56
C PRO A 78 -13.08 3.34 4.77
N TYR A 79 -11.84 3.52 5.22
CA TYR A 79 -11.25 2.79 6.33
C TYR A 79 -10.64 3.76 7.33
N ASP A 80 -10.59 3.39 8.60
CA ASP A 80 -9.95 4.21 9.62
C ASP A 80 -8.42 4.03 9.61
N LYS A 81 -7.72 4.90 10.35
CA LYS A 81 -6.25 4.88 10.39
C LYS A 81 -5.71 3.57 10.96
N ASN A 82 -6.38 3.01 11.97
CA ASN A 82 -5.94 1.75 12.55
C ASN A 82 -6.02 0.61 11.54
N THR A 83 -7.09 0.54 10.78
CA THR A 83 -7.25 -0.48 9.72
C THR A 83 -6.14 -0.36 8.68
N ILE A 84 -5.81 0.85 8.25
CA ILE A 84 -4.74 1.08 7.29
C ILE A 84 -3.37 0.70 7.88
N ASN A 85 -3.10 1.06 9.14
CA ASN A 85 -1.85 0.69 9.81
C ASN A 85 -1.70 -0.83 9.91
N GLU A 86 -2.76 -1.53 10.31
CA GLU A 86 -2.73 -2.99 10.40
C GLU A 86 -2.59 -3.65 9.03
N ALA A 87 -3.16 -3.06 7.99
CA ALA A 87 -3.01 -3.54 6.61
C ALA A 87 -1.54 -3.51 6.18
N HIS A 88 -0.81 -2.44 6.52
CA HIS A 88 0.63 -2.36 6.23
C HIS A 88 1.41 -3.51 6.89
N LYS A 89 1.14 -3.76 8.16
CA LYS A 89 1.80 -4.83 8.91
C LYS A 89 1.45 -6.20 8.32
N GLN A 90 0.21 -6.40 7.95
CA GLN A 90 -0.26 -7.64 7.35
C GLN A 90 0.44 -7.92 6.01
N VAL A 91 0.58 -6.92 5.16
CA VAL A 91 1.26 -7.04 3.86
C VAL A 91 2.73 -7.44 4.07
N VAL A 92 3.41 -6.81 5.01
CA VAL A 92 4.81 -7.13 5.31
C VAL A 92 4.95 -8.58 5.80
N ARG A 93 4.06 -9.01 6.71
CA ARG A 93 4.09 -10.38 7.24
C ARG A 93 3.76 -11.40 6.17
N GLU A 94 2.69 -11.17 5.40
CA GLU A 94 2.20 -12.11 4.40
C GLU A 94 3.20 -12.34 3.28
N ASN A 95 3.94 -11.30 2.88
CA ASN A 95 4.97 -11.40 1.85
C ASN A 95 6.35 -11.74 2.42
N LYS A 96 6.46 -11.94 3.73
CA LYS A 96 7.70 -12.28 4.41
C LYS A 96 8.84 -11.32 4.10
N LEU A 97 8.53 -10.03 4.04
CA LEU A 97 9.49 -9.00 3.69
C LEU A 97 10.41 -8.69 4.86
N GLN A 98 11.71 -8.64 4.61
CA GLN A 98 12.70 -8.18 5.56
C GLN A 98 12.99 -6.69 5.39
N SER A 99 12.82 -6.19 4.17
CA SER A 99 12.89 -4.77 3.86
C SER A 99 12.03 -4.49 2.63
N ALA A 100 11.51 -3.29 2.54
CA ALA A 100 10.66 -2.87 1.44
C ALA A 100 10.61 -1.36 1.27
#